data_c8daf7ef16b5f9c1dd3b80821bd91632
#
_entry.id   c8daf7ef16b5f9c1dd3b80821bd91632
#
_cell.length_a   1.000
_cell.length_b   1.000
_cell.length_c   1.000
_cell.angle_alpha   90.00
_cell.angle_beta   90.00
_cell.angle_gamma   90.00
#
_symmetry.space_group_name_H-M   'P 1'
#
loop_
_entity.id
_entity.type
_entity.pdbx_description
1 polymer ?
#
loop_
_entity_poly.entity_id
_entity_poly.type
_entity_poly.pdbx_seq_one_letter_code
_entity_poly.pdbx_strand_id
1 'polypeptide(L)'
;MHILELPSFFPPHGGLFCLEQAKALKAKGHEVRIVSVLELGVSKDREFYLTAPWREERKEIEGVEVFCTYMRAVPKAVRYNINRWISLCEKAVDRYIRRFGKPDVLHAHCCKSAGLAAKAISERFDIPYYISEHISSGLFERDFGKGWTRHKWLKDRMREAYEAAKCVIPVSQELVDDLSPYFGKAYRYQPISNIVDTDFFAYREREPLLGRPFRFCMLAIADIYGKGYDVLAEAIKLLPEEVELHIAGQGTDSQAVRKLFADRKGVHLYGHLNKEVVRDLLWKCDALVLPSRSEAQPLVLLEALSTGIPAVTTECIPPSVRIPEACLFAPVADARGLAKKMKEVMNISPSQEFAEIVQRKASPSIVAEQLLELFSKVES
;
A
#
# COMPACT_ATOMS: atom_id res chain seq x y z
N MET A 1 -17.64 5.57 -17.95
CA MET A 1 -16.56 4.69 -18.48
C MET A 1 -16.69 3.30 -17.86
N HIS A 2 -16.27 2.32 -18.64
CA HIS A 2 -16.11 0.93 -18.22
C HIS A 2 -14.64 0.67 -17.91
N ILE A 3 -14.28 0.56 -16.64
CA ILE A 3 -12.90 0.47 -16.13
C ILE A 3 -12.66 -0.95 -15.60
N LEU A 4 -11.57 -1.57 -16.04
CA LEU A 4 -11.15 -2.89 -15.58
C LEU A 4 -9.87 -2.77 -14.76
N GLU A 5 -9.96 -3.06 -13.46
CA GLU A 5 -8.85 -3.05 -12.52
C GLU A 5 -8.09 -4.38 -12.57
N LEU A 6 -6.77 -4.31 -12.66
CA LEU A 6 -5.87 -5.45 -12.71
C LEU A 6 -4.82 -5.37 -11.60
N PRO A 7 -5.02 -5.98 -10.42
CA PRO A 7 -4.04 -5.95 -9.35
C PRO A 7 -2.98 -7.05 -9.49
N SER A 8 -1.70 -6.71 -9.22
CA SER A 8 -0.61 -7.69 -9.13
C SER A 8 -0.73 -8.59 -7.91
N PHE A 9 -1.38 -8.11 -6.85
CA PHE A 9 -1.72 -8.83 -5.63
C PHE A 9 -3.02 -8.28 -5.07
N PHE A 10 -3.82 -9.15 -4.46
CA PHE A 10 -5.17 -8.85 -4.00
C PHE A 10 -5.48 -9.61 -2.70
N PRO A 11 -6.43 -9.20 -1.86
CA PRO A 11 -6.78 -9.92 -0.65
C PRO A 11 -6.99 -11.42 -0.85
N PRO A 12 -6.51 -12.26 0.09
CA PRO A 12 -5.97 -11.94 1.41
C PRO A 12 -4.47 -11.54 1.44
N HIS A 13 -3.79 -11.42 0.30
CA HIS A 13 -2.34 -11.18 0.21
C HIS A 13 -1.97 -9.70 -0.03
N GLY A 14 -2.72 -8.75 0.52
CA GLY A 14 -2.53 -7.32 0.32
C GLY A 14 -3.34 -6.75 -0.85
N GLY A 15 -3.02 -5.53 -1.33
CA GLY A 15 -3.67 -4.93 -2.50
C GLY A 15 -5.03 -4.27 -2.22
N LEU A 16 -5.33 -3.90 -0.98
CA LEU A 16 -6.54 -3.17 -0.61
C LEU A 16 -6.68 -1.85 -1.37
N PHE A 17 -5.57 -1.20 -1.73
CA PHE A 17 -5.58 0.03 -2.51
C PHE A 17 -6.32 -0.11 -3.85
N CYS A 18 -6.22 -1.26 -4.53
CA CYS A 18 -6.97 -1.52 -5.75
C CYS A 18 -8.50 -1.56 -5.47
N LEU A 19 -8.91 -2.23 -4.40
CA LEU A 19 -10.32 -2.30 -4.01
C LEU A 19 -10.87 -0.91 -3.64
N GLU A 20 -10.12 -0.13 -2.86
CA GLU A 20 -10.54 1.22 -2.47
C GLU A 20 -10.65 2.16 -3.69
N GLN A 21 -9.74 2.06 -4.66
CA GLN A 21 -9.86 2.82 -5.91
C GLN A 21 -11.05 2.38 -6.75
N ALA A 22 -11.28 1.07 -6.88
CA ALA A 22 -12.45 0.54 -7.59
C ALA A 22 -13.77 1.01 -6.96
N LYS A 23 -13.87 1.01 -5.63
CA LYS A 23 -15.04 1.53 -4.89
C LYS A 23 -15.26 3.01 -5.16
N ALA A 24 -14.20 3.81 -5.09
CA ALA A 24 -14.26 5.25 -5.29
C ALA A 24 -14.69 5.62 -6.72
N LEU A 25 -14.14 4.95 -7.73
CA LEU A 25 -14.53 5.13 -9.13
C LEU A 25 -15.97 4.68 -9.37
N LYS A 26 -16.41 3.58 -8.75
CA LYS A 26 -17.80 3.11 -8.82
C LYS A 26 -18.77 4.09 -8.16
N ALA A 27 -18.39 4.70 -7.03
CA ALA A 27 -19.20 5.72 -6.36
C ALA A 27 -19.39 6.99 -7.22
N LYS A 28 -18.49 7.26 -8.17
CA LYS A 28 -18.63 8.33 -9.19
C LYS A 28 -19.51 7.93 -10.38
N GLY A 29 -20.19 6.78 -10.33
CA GLY A 29 -21.14 6.33 -11.36
C GLY A 29 -20.49 5.59 -12.55
N HIS A 30 -19.25 5.13 -12.41
CA HIS A 30 -18.55 4.35 -13.45
C HIS A 30 -18.77 2.85 -13.27
N GLU A 31 -18.73 2.10 -14.38
CA GLU A 31 -18.76 0.64 -14.36
C GLU A 31 -17.34 0.14 -14.05
N VAL A 32 -17.15 -0.41 -12.87
CA VAL A 32 -15.83 -0.85 -12.39
C VAL A 32 -15.89 -2.29 -11.90
N ARG A 33 -14.96 -3.12 -12.38
CA ARG A 33 -14.78 -4.50 -11.95
C ARG A 33 -13.30 -4.82 -11.82
N ILE A 34 -12.99 -5.89 -11.09
CA ILE A 34 -11.62 -6.34 -10.86
C ILE A 34 -11.43 -7.73 -11.47
N VAL A 35 -10.38 -7.92 -12.26
CA VAL A 35 -9.87 -9.23 -12.66
C VAL A 35 -8.55 -9.47 -11.94
N SER A 36 -8.54 -10.44 -11.03
CA SER A 36 -7.39 -10.76 -10.18
C SER A 36 -6.85 -12.15 -10.47
N VAL A 37 -5.53 -12.27 -10.60
CA VAL A 37 -4.82 -13.55 -10.60
C VAL A 37 -4.01 -13.64 -9.32
N LEU A 38 -4.43 -14.49 -8.39
CA LEU A 38 -3.76 -14.70 -7.10
C LEU A 38 -2.68 -15.76 -7.23
N GLU A 39 -1.41 -15.35 -7.05
CA GLU A 39 -0.28 -16.27 -7.02
C GLU A 39 -0.16 -16.92 -5.65
N LEU A 40 -0.34 -18.25 -5.61
CA LEU A 40 -0.26 -19.06 -4.41
C LEU A 40 1.11 -19.74 -4.31
N GLY A 41 1.80 -19.50 -3.21
CA GLY A 41 3.08 -20.15 -2.90
C GLY A 41 2.93 -21.19 -1.79
N VAL A 42 3.44 -22.39 -1.99
CA VAL A 42 3.34 -23.50 -1.02
C VAL A 42 3.98 -23.18 0.34
N SER A 43 4.97 -22.29 0.35
CA SER A 43 5.67 -21.87 1.58
C SER A 43 4.97 -20.73 2.34
N LYS A 44 4.03 -20.04 1.71
CA LYS A 44 3.32 -18.89 2.31
C LYS A 44 2.04 -19.34 3.00
N ASP A 45 1.24 -20.16 2.33
CA ASP A 45 0.00 -20.70 2.82
C ASP A 45 -0.25 -22.07 2.17
N ARG A 46 0.19 -23.13 2.85
CA ARG A 46 0.10 -24.50 2.32
C ARG A 46 -1.33 -24.99 2.20
N GLU A 47 -2.18 -24.64 3.16
CA GLU A 47 -3.57 -25.06 3.16
C GLU A 47 -4.32 -24.42 1.99
N PHE A 48 -4.22 -23.11 1.85
CA PHE A 48 -4.87 -22.39 0.75
C PHE A 48 -4.28 -22.78 -0.62
N TYR A 49 -2.96 -23.05 -0.70
CA TYR A 49 -2.34 -23.60 -1.91
C TYR A 49 -3.00 -24.89 -2.38
N LEU A 50 -3.38 -25.78 -1.45
CA LEU A 50 -4.01 -27.07 -1.77
C LEU A 50 -5.52 -26.93 -2.05
N THR A 51 -6.21 -26.10 -1.29
CA THR A 51 -7.68 -26.00 -1.26
C THR A 51 -8.26 -24.97 -2.22
N ALA A 52 -7.47 -23.98 -2.66
CA ALA A 52 -7.95 -22.93 -3.56
C ALA A 52 -8.58 -23.52 -4.83
N PRO A 53 -9.66 -22.91 -5.33
CA PRO A 53 -10.36 -23.39 -6.52
C PRO A 53 -9.45 -23.49 -7.75
N TRP A 54 -9.74 -24.46 -8.63
CA TRP A 54 -9.07 -24.59 -9.93
C TRP A 54 -9.76 -23.79 -11.04
N ARG A 55 -11.00 -23.34 -10.79
CA ARG A 55 -11.79 -22.54 -11.71
C ARG A 55 -11.84 -21.10 -11.19
N GLU A 56 -12.06 -20.17 -12.09
CA GLU A 56 -12.34 -18.79 -11.76
C GLU A 56 -13.56 -18.68 -10.85
N GLU A 57 -13.45 -17.91 -9.79
CA GLU A 57 -14.56 -17.55 -8.92
C GLU A 57 -14.98 -16.10 -9.17
N ARG A 58 -16.28 -15.89 -9.17
CA ARG A 58 -16.87 -14.55 -9.13
C ARG A 58 -17.31 -14.26 -7.71
N LYS A 59 -16.81 -13.18 -7.16
CA LYS A 59 -17.13 -12.70 -5.80
C LYS A 59 -17.60 -11.25 -5.87
N GLU A 60 -18.38 -10.85 -4.91
CA GLU A 60 -18.63 -9.45 -4.62
C GLU A 60 -17.94 -9.10 -3.30
N ILE A 61 -17.06 -8.10 -3.33
CA ILE A 61 -16.30 -7.65 -2.17
C ILE A 61 -16.57 -6.16 -2.02
N GLU A 62 -17.18 -5.78 -0.91
CA GLU A 62 -17.56 -4.40 -0.60
C GLU A 62 -18.26 -3.69 -1.78
N GLY A 63 -19.19 -4.38 -2.43
CA GLY A 63 -19.95 -3.86 -3.55
C GLY A 63 -19.21 -3.84 -4.90
N VAL A 64 -17.99 -4.34 -4.98
CA VAL A 64 -17.21 -4.47 -6.23
C VAL A 64 -17.19 -5.93 -6.70
N GLU A 65 -17.49 -6.13 -7.97
CA GLU A 65 -17.47 -7.44 -8.60
C GLU A 65 -16.03 -7.86 -8.97
N VAL A 66 -15.58 -9.01 -8.46
CA VAL A 66 -14.21 -9.50 -8.58
C VAL A 66 -14.19 -10.89 -9.22
N PHE A 67 -13.40 -11.05 -10.26
CA PHE A 67 -13.12 -12.32 -10.93
C PHE A 67 -11.76 -12.84 -10.49
N CYS A 68 -11.75 -13.85 -9.60
CA CYS A 68 -10.53 -14.40 -9.01
C CYS A 68 -10.09 -15.68 -9.74
N THR A 69 -8.88 -15.67 -10.26
CA THR A 69 -8.18 -16.86 -10.76
C THR A 69 -7.02 -17.21 -9.83
N TYR A 70 -6.89 -18.48 -9.44
CA TYR A 70 -5.83 -18.91 -8.51
C TYR A 70 -4.70 -19.62 -9.27
N MET A 71 -3.50 -19.07 -9.20
CA MET A 71 -2.31 -19.63 -9.84
C MET A 71 -1.37 -20.25 -8.80
N ARG A 72 -1.20 -21.56 -8.84
CA ARG A 72 -0.19 -22.23 -8.00
C ARG A 72 1.19 -22.03 -8.60
N ALA A 73 2.05 -21.32 -7.86
CA ALA A 73 3.40 -21.03 -8.30
C ALA A 73 4.31 -22.25 -8.20
N VAL A 74 5.17 -22.42 -9.21
CA VAL A 74 6.23 -23.43 -9.19
C VAL A 74 7.43 -22.84 -8.44
N PRO A 75 7.94 -23.48 -7.36
CA PRO A 75 9.06 -22.98 -6.61
C PRO A 75 10.29 -22.71 -7.50
N LYS A 76 10.95 -21.56 -7.26
CA LYS A 76 12.15 -21.10 -7.98
C LYS A 76 12.00 -20.85 -9.48
N ALA A 77 10.84 -21.08 -10.09
CA ALA A 77 10.61 -20.92 -11.53
C ALA A 77 10.06 -19.51 -11.87
N VAL A 78 10.77 -18.44 -11.48
CA VAL A 78 10.29 -17.05 -11.55
C VAL A 78 9.79 -16.66 -12.94
N ARG A 79 10.59 -16.93 -13.99
CA ARG A 79 10.21 -16.57 -15.39
C ARG A 79 8.97 -17.33 -15.85
N TYR A 80 8.88 -18.60 -15.53
CA TYR A 80 7.72 -19.42 -15.84
C TYR A 80 6.46 -18.90 -15.13
N ASN A 81 6.55 -18.61 -13.83
CA ASN A 81 5.44 -18.11 -13.04
C ASN A 81 4.92 -16.76 -13.57
N ILE A 82 5.81 -15.82 -13.88
CA ILE A 82 5.42 -14.53 -14.44
C ILE A 82 4.72 -14.69 -15.80
N ASN A 83 5.27 -15.49 -16.71
CA ASN A 83 4.64 -15.71 -18.01
C ASN A 83 3.29 -16.41 -17.88
N ARG A 84 3.19 -17.38 -16.97
CA ARG A 84 1.93 -18.07 -16.67
C ARG A 84 0.89 -17.13 -16.05
N TRP A 85 1.32 -16.25 -15.16
CA TRP A 85 0.46 -15.24 -14.55
C TRP A 85 -0.14 -14.33 -15.63
N ILE A 86 0.70 -13.79 -16.52
CA ILE A 86 0.27 -12.95 -17.66
C ILE A 86 -0.74 -13.71 -18.52
N SER A 87 -0.42 -14.95 -18.94
CA SER A 87 -1.32 -15.75 -19.77
C SER A 87 -2.67 -16.06 -19.10
N LEU A 88 -2.68 -16.28 -17.76
CA LEU A 88 -3.93 -16.48 -17.03
C LEU A 88 -4.75 -15.18 -16.97
N CYS A 89 -4.10 -14.04 -16.78
CA CYS A 89 -4.75 -12.74 -16.78
C CYS A 89 -5.36 -12.42 -18.15
N GLU A 90 -4.61 -12.63 -19.26
CA GLU A 90 -5.12 -12.47 -20.62
C GLU A 90 -6.37 -13.35 -20.88
N LYS A 91 -6.34 -14.62 -20.47
CA LYS A 91 -7.48 -15.54 -20.61
C LYS A 91 -8.68 -15.12 -19.76
N ALA A 92 -8.43 -14.60 -18.56
CA ALA A 92 -9.49 -14.08 -17.69
C ALA A 92 -10.14 -12.83 -18.30
N VAL A 93 -9.34 -11.91 -18.83
CA VAL A 93 -9.83 -10.71 -19.52
C VAL A 93 -10.54 -11.05 -20.84
N ASP A 94 -10.08 -12.04 -21.62
CA ASP A 94 -10.78 -12.51 -22.82
C ASP A 94 -12.19 -13.02 -22.48
N ARG A 95 -12.32 -13.84 -21.41
CA ARG A 95 -13.64 -14.30 -20.92
C ARG A 95 -14.52 -13.14 -20.42
N TYR A 96 -13.88 -12.19 -19.74
CA TYR A 96 -14.53 -10.98 -19.25
C TYR A 96 -15.13 -10.17 -20.41
N ILE A 97 -14.33 -9.87 -21.45
CA ILE A 97 -14.74 -9.10 -22.63
C ILE A 97 -15.92 -9.76 -23.35
N ARG A 98 -15.90 -11.09 -23.51
CA ARG A 98 -17.00 -11.84 -24.13
C ARG A 98 -18.31 -11.73 -23.36
N ARG A 99 -18.24 -11.50 -22.06
CA ARG A 99 -19.43 -11.45 -21.19
C ARG A 99 -19.94 -10.04 -20.95
N PHE A 100 -19.07 -9.07 -20.81
CA PHE A 100 -19.39 -7.70 -20.37
C PHE A 100 -19.06 -6.64 -21.40
N GLY A 101 -18.44 -6.99 -22.52
CA GLY A 101 -17.93 -6.05 -23.51
C GLY A 101 -16.50 -5.59 -23.21
N LYS A 102 -15.92 -4.89 -24.18
CA LYS A 102 -14.57 -4.33 -24.09
C LYS A 102 -14.57 -3.17 -23.10
N PRO A 103 -13.68 -3.13 -22.08
CA PRO A 103 -13.54 -1.97 -21.21
C PRO A 103 -12.90 -0.81 -21.96
N ASP A 104 -13.22 0.41 -21.53
CA ASP A 104 -12.62 1.64 -22.05
C ASP A 104 -11.18 1.79 -21.60
N VAL A 105 -10.86 1.31 -20.38
CA VAL A 105 -9.57 1.47 -19.71
C VAL A 105 -9.19 0.21 -18.94
N LEU A 106 -7.90 -0.18 -19.04
CA LEU A 106 -7.25 -1.11 -18.10
C LEU A 106 -6.44 -0.30 -17.08
N HIS A 107 -6.71 -0.51 -15.82
CA HIS A 107 -5.94 0.10 -14.74
C HIS A 107 -5.17 -0.97 -13.97
N ALA A 108 -3.87 -1.05 -14.19
CA ALA A 108 -2.99 -2.02 -13.56
C ALA A 108 -2.38 -1.47 -12.27
N HIS A 109 -2.36 -2.29 -11.21
CA HIS A 109 -1.71 -1.95 -9.95
C HIS A 109 -0.42 -2.73 -9.80
N CYS A 110 0.69 -2.01 -9.80
CA CYS A 110 2.09 -2.45 -9.84
C CYS A 110 2.48 -3.10 -11.17
N CYS A 111 3.64 -2.68 -11.67
CA CYS A 111 4.11 -3.07 -12.99
C CYS A 111 4.50 -4.53 -13.12
N LYS A 112 5.09 -5.14 -12.06
CA LYS A 112 5.74 -6.47 -12.10
C LYS A 112 4.88 -7.60 -12.69
N SER A 113 3.59 -7.60 -12.47
CA SER A 113 2.66 -8.63 -12.98
C SER A 113 1.51 -7.98 -13.76
N ALA A 114 0.73 -7.14 -13.12
CA ALA A 114 -0.44 -6.52 -13.72
C ALA A 114 -0.07 -5.56 -14.86
N GLY A 115 0.97 -4.73 -14.72
CA GLY A 115 1.41 -3.85 -15.80
C GLY A 115 1.92 -4.63 -17.01
N LEU A 116 2.65 -5.74 -16.80
CA LEU A 116 3.08 -6.61 -17.89
C LEU A 116 1.90 -7.29 -18.60
N ALA A 117 0.87 -7.70 -17.86
CA ALA A 117 -0.34 -8.26 -18.44
C ALA A 117 -1.17 -7.19 -19.14
N ALA A 118 -1.31 -6.00 -18.55
CA ALA A 118 -2.04 -4.90 -19.17
C ALA A 118 -1.43 -4.51 -20.52
N LYS A 119 -0.09 -4.48 -20.66
CA LYS A 119 0.58 -4.28 -21.95
C LYS A 119 0.16 -5.35 -22.97
N ALA A 120 0.26 -6.64 -22.61
CA ALA A 120 -0.09 -7.74 -23.51
C ALA A 120 -1.58 -7.72 -23.92
N ILE A 121 -2.46 -7.40 -22.94
CA ILE A 121 -3.91 -7.26 -23.18
C ILE A 121 -4.20 -6.06 -24.07
N SER A 122 -3.54 -4.93 -23.82
CA SER A 122 -3.64 -3.72 -24.65
C SER A 122 -3.27 -3.97 -26.10
N GLU A 123 -2.14 -4.65 -26.34
CA GLU A 123 -1.68 -5.03 -27.68
C GLU A 123 -2.67 -5.95 -28.42
N ARG A 124 -3.34 -6.86 -27.68
CA ARG A 124 -4.25 -7.84 -28.24
C ARG A 124 -5.65 -7.29 -28.52
N PHE A 125 -6.16 -6.43 -27.65
CA PHE A 125 -7.56 -5.98 -27.67
C PHE A 125 -7.70 -4.50 -27.99
N ASP A 126 -6.58 -3.79 -28.19
CA ASP A 126 -6.56 -2.34 -28.42
C ASP A 126 -7.33 -1.59 -27.34
N ILE A 127 -6.91 -1.76 -26.07
CA ILE A 127 -7.47 -1.10 -24.89
C ILE A 127 -6.36 -0.27 -24.25
N PRO A 128 -6.53 1.05 -24.03
CA PRO A 128 -5.52 1.85 -23.35
C PRO A 128 -5.33 1.37 -21.90
N TYR A 129 -4.07 1.42 -21.42
CA TYR A 129 -3.79 1.03 -20.06
C TYR A 129 -2.96 2.05 -19.29
N TYR A 130 -3.16 2.05 -17.98
CA TYR A 130 -2.48 2.87 -17.00
C TYR A 130 -1.87 1.97 -15.93
N ILE A 131 -0.78 2.42 -15.28
CA ILE A 131 -0.12 1.66 -14.21
C ILE A 131 -0.01 2.53 -12.97
N SER A 132 -0.78 2.23 -11.92
CA SER A 132 -0.50 2.74 -10.58
C SER A 132 0.67 1.98 -9.95
N GLU A 133 1.71 2.72 -9.52
CA GLU A 133 2.87 2.12 -8.91
C GLU A 133 2.96 2.47 -7.43
N HIS A 134 3.07 1.42 -6.60
CA HIS A 134 3.05 1.50 -5.14
C HIS A 134 4.35 0.98 -4.51
N ILE A 135 5.26 0.39 -5.31
CA ILE A 135 6.41 -0.36 -4.81
C ILE A 135 7.69 0.41 -5.08
N SER A 136 8.44 0.72 -4.01
CA SER A 136 9.77 1.34 -4.10
C SER A 136 10.87 0.37 -4.57
N SER A 137 11.98 0.92 -5.06
CA SER A 137 13.15 0.15 -5.50
C SER A 137 13.69 -0.77 -4.41
N GLY A 138 13.65 -0.37 -3.15
CA GLY A 138 14.10 -1.17 -2.02
C GLY A 138 13.35 -2.50 -1.87
N LEU A 139 12.04 -2.53 -2.14
CA LEU A 139 11.26 -3.76 -2.16
C LEU A 139 11.61 -4.64 -3.35
N PHE A 140 11.84 -4.07 -4.50
CA PHE A 140 12.31 -4.81 -5.68
C PHE A 140 13.71 -5.37 -5.49
N GLU A 141 14.64 -4.60 -4.90
CA GLU A 141 16.01 -5.07 -4.64
C GLU A 141 16.05 -6.26 -3.67
N ARG A 142 15.16 -6.32 -2.68
CA ARG A 142 15.00 -7.47 -1.80
C ARG A 142 14.70 -8.75 -2.61
N ASP A 143 13.86 -8.66 -3.60
CA ASP A 143 13.43 -9.80 -4.42
C ASP A 143 14.44 -10.14 -5.53
N PHE A 144 15.08 -9.14 -6.14
CA PHE A 144 15.89 -9.28 -7.35
C PHE A 144 17.39 -9.04 -7.16
N GLY A 145 17.82 -8.71 -5.95
CA GLY A 145 19.20 -8.34 -5.63
C GLY A 145 19.51 -6.89 -6.00
N LYS A 146 20.53 -6.32 -5.34
CA LYS A 146 20.93 -4.93 -5.53
C LYS A 146 21.21 -4.64 -7.01
N GLY A 147 20.69 -3.53 -7.52
CA GLY A 147 20.78 -3.15 -8.93
C GLY A 147 20.07 -4.12 -9.88
N TRP A 148 19.20 -4.99 -9.35
CA TRP A 148 18.48 -6.02 -10.11
C TRP A 148 19.40 -6.95 -10.90
N THR A 149 20.45 -7.41 -10.26
CA THR A 149 21.43 -8.33 -10.84
C THR A 149 20.83 -9.68 -11.19
N ARG A 150 19.78 -10.09 -10.45
CA ARG A 150 18.93 -11.25 -10.78
C ARG A 150 17.78 -10.81 -11.68
N HIS A 151 17.43 -11.65 -12.66
CA HIS A 151 16.25 -11.44 -13.53
C HIS A 151 16.25 -10.15 -14.37
N LYS A 152 17.40 -9.77 -14.96
CA LYS A 152 17.51 -8.61 -15.87
C LYS A 152 16.43 -8.53 -16.93
N TRP A 153 16.03 -9.69 -17.51
CA TRP A 153 14.94 -9.81 -18.48
C TRP A 153 13.61 -9.21 -17.98
N LEU A 154 13.37 -9.29 -16.67
CA LEU A 154 12.13 -8.74 -16.09
C LEU A 154 12.19 -7.22 -16.03
N LYS A 155 13.35 -6.65 -15.68
CA LYS A 155 13.59 -5.22 -15.70
C LYS A 155 13.31 -4.61 -17.07
N ASP A 156 13.82 -5.23 -18.13
CA ASP A 156 13.61 -4.74 -19.50
C ASP A 156 12.13 -4.78 -19.90
N ARG A 157 11.42 -5.86 -19.60
CA ARG A 157 9.97 -5.97 -19.84
C ARG A 157 9.15 -4.96 -19.05
N MET A 158 9.52 -4.69 -17.80
CA MET A 158 8.84 -3.68 -16.96
C MET A 158 9.07 -2.28 -17.53
N ARG A 159 10.29 -1.95 -18.00
CA ARG A 159 10.57 -0.69 -18.67
C ARG A 159 9.69 -0.52 -19.92
N GLU A 160 9.62 -1.53 -20.77
CA GLU A 160 8.74 -1.52 -21.95
C GLU A 160 7.25 -1.32 -21.58
N ALA A 161 6.81 -1.91 -20.46
CA ALA A 161 5.44 -1.75 -19.99
C ALA A 161 5.17 -0.34 -19.46
N TYR A 162 6.13 0.30 -18.78
CA TYR A 162 6.00 1.71 -18.39
C TYR A 162 5.98 2.64 -19.60
N GLU A 163 6.91 2.44 -20.56
CA GLU A 163 7.03 3.29 -21.75
C GLU A 163 5.80 3.22 -22.66
N ALA A 164 5.15 2.05 -22.75
CA ALA A 164 3.95 1.85 -23.57
C ALA A 164 2.63 2.23 -22.87
N ALA A 165 2.65 2.45 -21.56
CA ALA A 165 1.46 2.88 -20.83
C ALA A 165 1.03 4.30 -21.23
N LYS A 166 -0.27 4.56 -21.26
CA LYS A 166 -0.78 5.93 -21.49
C LYS A 166 -0.28 6.90 -20.42
N CYS A 167 -0.21 6.43 -19.16
CA CYS A 167 0.42 7.14 -18.07
C CYS A 167 0.77 6.16 -16.94
N VAL A 168 1.90 6.38 -16.26
CA VAL A 168 2.26 5.77 -14.99
C VAL A 168 1.79 6.68 -13.87
N ILE A 169 1.18 6.11 -12.83
CA ILE A 169 0.58 6.82 -11.71
C ILE A 169 1.33 6.42 -10.43
N PRO A 170 2.49 7.02 -10.14
CA PRO A 170 3.21 6.75 -8.90
C PRO A 170 2.49 7.39 -7.72
N VAL A 171 2.55 6.75 -6.54
CA VAL A 171 1.92 7.30 -5.32
C VAL A 171 2.66 8.49 -4.72
N SER A 172 3.87 8.78 -5.19
CA SER A 172 4.66 9.96 -4.83
C SER A 172 5.53 10.39 -6.02
N GLN A 173 5.90 11.67 -6.07
CA GLN A 173 6.79 12.19 -7.11
C GLN A 173 8.16 11.51 -7.08
N GLU A 174 8.69 11.30 -5.88
CA GLU A 174 10.03 10.73 -5.65
C GLU A 174 10.12 9.25 -6.02
N LEU A 175 8.98 8.56 -6.12
CA LEU A 175 8.96 7.17 -6.58
C LEU A 175 9.46 7.05 -8.04
N VAL A 176 9.22 8.08 -8.87
CA VAL A 176 9.77 8.13 -10.23
C VAL A 176 11.29 8.19 -10.18
N ASP A 177 11.84 9.03 -9.30
CA ASP A 177 13.29 9.18 -9.14
C ASP A 177 13.94 7.91 -8.57
N ASP A 178 13.28 7.28 -7.60
CA ASP A 178 13.70 6.02 -6.98
C ASP A 178 13.75 4.86 -8.00
N LEU A 179 12.82 4.82 -8.94
CA LEU A 179 12.72 3.78 -9.96
C LEU A 179 13.52 4.09 -11.24
N SER A 180 13.89 5.34 -11.47
CA SER A 180 14.54 5.78 -12.70
C SER A 180 15.89 5.10 -13.03
N PRO A 181 16.75 4.69 -12.06
CA PRO A 181 17.96 3.94 -12.34
C PRO A 181 17.71 2.57 -13.00
N TYR A 182 16.48 2.05 -12.86
CA TYR A 182 16.10 0.72 -13.38
C TYR A 182 15.31 0.81 -14.67
N PHE A 183 14.42 1.80 -14.81
CA PHE A 183 13.44 1.90 -15.89
C PHE A 183 13.57 3.15 -16.75
N GLY A 184 14.48 4.08 -16.38
CA GLY A 184 14.53 5.40 -17.01
C GLY A 184 13.34 6.28 -16.63
N LYS A 185 13.17 7.37 -17.38
CA LYS A 185 12.06 8.34 -17.23
C LYS A 185 11.36 8.62 -18.57
N ALA A 186 11.53 7.76 -19.55
CA ALA A 186 11.00 7.96 -20.90
C ALA A 186 9.49 7.61 -21.04
N TYR A 187 8.75 7.68 -19.92
CA TYR A 187 7.32 7.46 -19.87
C TYR A 187 6.59 8.65 -19.27
N ARG A 188 5.35 8.88 -19.71
CA ARG A 188 4.47 9.88 -19.11
C ARG A 188 4.09 9.42 -17.70
N TYR A 189 4.12 10.33 -16.72
CA TYR A 189 3.67 10.03 -15.37
C TYR A 189 2.91 11.20 -14.76
N GLN A 190 2.01 10.88 -13.83
CA GLN A 190 1.28 11.83 -13.00
C GLN A 190 1.11 11.23 -11.60
N PRO A 191 1.73 11.80 -10.57
CA PRO A 191 1.56 11.32 -9.20
C PRO A 191 0.12 11.48 -8.71
N ILE A 192 -0.46 10.41 -8.17
CA ILE A 192 -1.76 10.44 -7.51
C ILE A 192 -1.65 9.63 -6.21
N SER A 193 -2.12 10.20 -5.10
CA SER A 193 -2.09 9.59 -3.78
C SER A 193 -2.84 8.27 -3.71
N ASN A 194 -2.44 7.40 -2.79
CA ASN A 194 -3.31 6.32 -2.33
C ASN A 194 -4.60 6.89 -1.72
N ILE A 195 -5.68 6.10 -1.77
CA ILE A 195 -6.96 6.42 -1.12
C ILE A 195 -6.92 6.05 0.35
N VAL A 196 -7.45 6.93 1.17
CA VAL A 196 -7.86 6.64 2.55
C VAL A 196 -9.36 6.88 2.69
N ASP A 197 -10.05 5.91 3.27
CA ASP A 197 -11.47 6.05 3.64
C ASP A 197 -11.59 7.03 4.81
N THR A 198 -11.64 8.32 4.49
CA THR A 198 -11.67 9.42 5.47
C THR A 198 -12.96 9.48 6.27
N ASP A 199 -14.04 8.86 5.80
CA ASP A 199 -15.29 8.74 6.55
C ASP A 199 -15.19 7.63 7.59
N PHE A 200 -14.54 6.53 7.24
CA PHE A 200 -14.28 5.43 8.16
C PHE A 200 -13.25 5.78 9.23
N PHE A 201 -12.11 6.39 8.83
CA PHE A 201 -11.07 6.91 9.73
C PHE A 201 -11.31 8.37 10.11
N ALA A 202 -12.57 8.75 10.32
CA ALA A 202 -12.94 10.12 10.62
C ALA A 202 -12.33 10.64 11.94
N TYR A 203 -12.09 11.94 11.98
CA TYR A 203 -11.73 12.63 13.23
C TYR A 203 -12.81 12.42 14.30
N ARG A 204 -12.37 12.23 15.53
CA ARG A 204 -13.21 12.29 16.72
C ARG A 204 -12.57 13.18 17.77
N GLU A 205 -13.38 14.00 18.42
CA GLU A 205 -12.96 14.71 19.61
C GLU A 205 -12.55 13.71 20.69
N ARG A 206 -11.50 14.02 21.42
CA ARG A 206 -10.86 13.12 22.38
C ARG A 206 -10.92 13.68 23.79
N GLU A 207 -11.00 12.77 24.74
CA GLU A 207 -10.85 13.14 26.15
C GLU A 207 -9.43 13.69 26.40
N PRO A 208 -9.31 14.74 27.25
CA PRO A 208 -8.01 15.28 27.65
C PRO A 208 -7.09 14.20 28.23
N LEU A 209 -5.79 14.38 28.07
CA LEU A 209 -4.73 13.49 28.58
C LEU A 209 -4.64 13.41 30.12
N LEU A 210 -5.46 14.17 30.85
CA LEU A 210 -5.42 14.30 32.30
C LEU A 210 -5.52 12.91 33.00
N GLY A 211 -4.42 12.52 33.65
CA GLY A 211 -4.40 11.34 34.52
C GLY A 211 -4.20 9.98 33.83
N ARG A 212 -3.87 9.96 32.55
CA ARG A 212 -3.54 8.71 31.83
C ARG A 212 -2.20 8.79 31.09
N PRO A 213 -1.57 7.64 30.79
CA PRO A 213 -0.35 7.61 30.00
C PRO A 213 -0.57 8.15 28.57
N PHE A 214 0.49 8.72 27.99
CA PHE A 214 0.53 9.01 26.56
C PHE A 214 0.70 7.72 25.76
N ARG A 215 -0.13 7.52 24.73
CA ARG A 215 -0.22 6.28 23.95
C ARG A 215 0.28 6.47 22.54
N PHE A 216 1.39 5.85 22.21
CA PHE A 216 1.81 5.68 20.83
C PHE A 216 1.21 4.42 20.23
N CYS A 217 0.93 4.45 18.92
CA CYS A 217 0.69 3.25 18.15
C CYS A 217 1.70 3.08 17.01
N MET A 218 2.05 1.83 16.70
CA MET A 218 2.76 1.43 15.49
C MET A 218 1.92 0.37 14.79
N LEU A 219 1.52 0.63 13.56
CA LEU A 219 0.68 -0.26 12.76
C LEU A 219 1.46 -0.70 11.52
N ALA A 220 2.11 -1.86 11.59
CA ALA A 220 2.94 -2.39 10.51
C ALA A 220 3.12 -3.91 10.64
N ILE A 221 3.35 -4.59 9.52
CA ILE A 221 3.79 -5.99 9.54
C ILE A 221 5.14 -6.10 10.28
N ALA A 222 5.43 -7.28 10.86
CA ALA A 222 6.66 -7.54 11.62
C ALA A 222 7.90 -7.70 10.71
N ASP A 223 8.13 -6.76 9.81
CA ASP A 223 9.41 -6.58 9.11
C ASP A 223 10.34 -5.78 10.01
N ILE A 224 11.10 -6.48 10.87
CA ILE A 224 11.91 -5.88 11.93
C ILE A 224 12.85 -4.81 11.39
N TYR A 225 13.53 -5.08 10.28
CA TYR A 225 14.46 -4.13 9.69
C TYR A 225 13.75 -3.06 8.87
N GLY A 226 12.92 -3.45 7.91
CA GLY A 226 12.28 -2.51 6.99
C GLY A 226 11.38 -1.49 7.68
N LYS A 227 10.63 -1.92 8.70
CA LYS A 227 9.72 -1.07 9.47
C LYS A 227 10.36 -0.48 10.74
N GLY A 228 11.65 -0.77 11.01
CA GLY A 228 12.43 -0.12 12.07
C GLY A 228 12.03 -0.51 13.50
N TYR A 229 11.56 -1.73 13.73
CA TYR A 229 11.24 -2.24 15.06
C TYR A 229 12.44 -2.20 16.00
N ASP A 230 13.64 -2.49 15.49
CA ASP A 230 14.91 -2.40 16.20
C ASP A 230 15.19 -0.97 16.66
N VAL A 231 14.95 0.04 15.80
CA VAL A 231 15.11 1.45 16.12
C VAL A 231 14.09 1.90 17.16
N LEU A 232 12.83 1.48 17.03
CA LEU A 232 11.77 1.81 17.99
C LEU A 232 12.02 1.20 19.36
N ALA A 233 12.51 -0.06 19.41
CA ALA A 233 12.83 -0.72 20.66
C ALA A 233 13.91 0.02 21.48
N GLU A 234 14.90 0.61 20.81
CA GLU A 234 15.89 1.44 21.48
C GLU A 234 15.35 2.85 21.81
N ALA A 235 14.53 3.43 20.93
CA ALA A 235 13.97 4.76 21.16
C ALA A 235 13.00 4.78 22.35
N ILE A 236 12.14 3.77 22.51
CA ILE A 236 11.14 3.72 23.60
C ILE A 236 11.79 3.65 24.98
N LYS A 237 12.99 3.07 25.12
CA LYS A 237 13.76 3.06 26.38
C LYS A 237 14.19 4.44 26.85
N LEU A 238 14.23 5.41 25.94
CA LEU A 238 14.62 6.80 26.22
C LEU A 238 13.43 7.71 26.57
N LEU A 239 12.20 7.16 26.57
CA LEU A 239 10.98 7.87 26.96
C LEU A 239 10.63 7.59 28.43
N PRO A 240 9.77 8.43 29.07
CA PRO A 240 9.23 8.18 30.40
C PRO A 240 8.57 6.80 30.51
N GLU A 241 8.64 6.18 31.69
CA GLU A 241 8.11 4.82 31.89
C GLU A 241 6.59 4.73 31.74
N GLU A 242 5.88 5.82 31.97
CA GLU A 242 4.43 5.93 31.88
C GLU A 242 3.92 5.89 30.44
N VAL A 243 4.79 6.09 29.44
CA VAL A 243 4.39 6.06 28.02
C VAL A 243 4.05 4.63 27.61
N GLU A 244 2.88 4.44 27.02
CA GLU A 244 2.43 3.18 26.41
C GLU A 244 2.73 3.13 24.92
N LEU A 245 3.01 1.92 24.41
CA LEU A 245 3.25 1.64 23.00
C LEU A 245 2.38 0.46 22.55
N HIS A 246 1.48 0.71 21.62
CA HIS A 246 0.55 -0.26 21.06
C HIS A 246 1.02 -0.68 19.66
N ILE A 247 1.38 -1.94 19.46
CA ILE A 247 1.92 -2.44 18.18
C ILE A 247 0.96 -3.48 17.61
N ALA A 248 0.47 -3.25 16.38
CA ALA A 248 -0.38 -4.17 15.66
C ALA A 248 0.07 -4.38 14.21
N GLY A 249 -0.24 -5.56 13.68
CA GLY A 249 0.10 -6.00 12.33
C GLY A 249 0.47 -7.47 12.28
N GLN A 250 0.51 -8.04 11.11
CA GLN A 250 0.83 -9.46 10.96
C GLN A 250 2.21 -9.78 11.54
N GLY A 251 2.26 -10.75 12.47
CA GLY A 251 3.49 -11.25 13.11
C GLY A 251 4.04 -10.38 14.24
N THR A 252 3.37 -9.29 14.64
CA THR A 252 3.84 -8.42 15.74
C THR A 252 3.77 -9.10 17.12
N ASP A 253 2.99 -10.15 17.26
CA ASP A 253 2.90 -11.02 18.45
C ASP A 253 3.93 -12.16 18.46
N SER A 254 4.83 -12.22 17.48
CA SER A 254 5.89 -13.24 17.38
C SER A 254 6.92 -13.12 18.51
N GLN A 255 7.60 -14.24 18.82
CA GLN A 255 8.66 -14.28 19.80
C GLN A 255 9.81 -13.31 19.48
N ALA A 256 10.12 -13.10 18.19
CA ALA A 256 11.16 -12.18 17.75
C ALA A 256 10.82 -10.73 18.12
N VAL A 257 9.58 -10.28 17.88
CA VAL A 257 9.13 -8.94 18.26
C VAL A 257 9.04 -8.82 19.80
N ARG A 258 8.49 -9.82 20.50
CA ARG A 258 8.43 -9.83 21.99
C ARG A 258 9.79 -9.63 22.63
N LYS A 259 10.85 -10.25 22.09
CA LYS A 259 12.22 -10.10 22.59
C LYS A 259 12.76 -8.68 22.47
N LEU A 260 12.41 -7.94 21.43
CA LEU A 260 12.86 -6.55 21.23
C LEU A 260 12.35 -5.61 22.33
N PHE A 261 11.16 -5.87 22.85
CA PHE A 261 10.50 -5.00 23.82
C PHE A 261 10.41 -5.61 25.22
N ALA A 262 11.13 -6.72 25.49
CA ALA A 262 11.02 -7.48 26.75
C ALA A 262 11.36 -6.63 28.00
N ASP A 263 12.30 -5.71 27.87
CA ASP A 263 12.79 -4.86 28.96
C ASP A 263 11.97 -3.58 29.17
N ARG A 264 10.88 -3.40 28.41
CA ARG A 264 10.05 -2.19 28.47
C ARG A 264 8.61 -2.53 28.86
N LYS A 265 8.16 -2.01 30.01
CA LYS A 265 6.75 -2.06 30.42
C LYS A 265 5.89 -1.14 29.54
N GLY A 266 4.58 -1.38 29.51
CA GLY A 266 3.64 -0.56 28.74
C GLY A 266 3.69 -0.81 27.22
N VAL A 267 4.32 -1.91 26.76
CA VAL A 267 4.28 -2.31 25.34
C VAL A 267 3.24 -3.43 25.15
N HIS A 268 2.31 -3.18 24.25
CA HIS A 268 1.19 -4.06 23.92
C HIS A 268 1.32 -4.57 22.50
N LEU A 269 1.40 -5.88 22.30
CA LEU A 269 1.58 -6.55 21.01
C LEU A 269 0.31 -7.33 20.65
N TYR A 270 -0.38 -6.92 19.58
CA TYR A 270 -1.73 -7.42 19.25
C TYR A 270 -1.77 -8.50 18.16
N GLY A 271 -0.71 -8.63 17.34
CA GLY A 271 -0.80 -9.43 16.13
C GLY A 271 -1.64 -8.72 15.05
N HIS A 272 -2.24 -9.50 14.15
CA HIS A 272 -3.11 -8.96 13.10
C HIS A 272 -4.45 -8.50 13.68
N LEU A 273 -4.86 -7.28 13.33
CA LEU A 273 -6.17 -6.71 13.68
C LEU A 273 -6.98 -6.44 12.42
N ASN A 274 -8.31 -6.54 12.49
CA ASN A 274 -9.19 -6.08 11.43
C ASN A 274 -9.27 -4.54 11.36
N LYS A 275 -9.85 -4.01 10.29
CA LYS A 275 -9.88 -2.57 9.98
C LYS A 275 -10.62 -1.78 11.08
N GLU A 276 -11.69 -2.34 11.63
CA GLU A 276 -12.50 -1.71 12.70
C GLU A 276 -11.69 -1.56 13.99
N VAL A 277 -10.99 -2.62 14.40
CA VAL A 277 -10.16 -2.60 15.61
C VAL A 277 -8.94 -1.70 15.44
N VAL A 278 -8.36 -1.64 14.22
CA VAL A 278 -7.28 -0.69 13.88
C VAL A 278 -7.78 0.75 14.05
N ARG A 279 -8.94 1.09 13.50
CA ARG A 279 -9.55 2.41 13.65
C ARG A 279 -9.78 2.76 15.13
N ASP A 280 -10.37 1.84 15.88
CA ASP A 280 -10.66 2.04 17.30
C ASP A 280 -9.38 2.19 18.14
N LEU A 281 -8.30 1.52 17.73
CA LEU A 281 -6.97 1.69 18.33
C LEU A 281 -6.39 3.08 18.03
N LEU A 282 -6.50 3.54 16.78
CA LEU A 282 -6.09 4.90 16.40
C LEU A 282 -6.83 5.97 17.19
N TRP A 283 -8.14 5.79 17.45
CA TRP A 283 -8.91 6.71 18.29
C TRP A 283 -8.50 6.71 19.77
N LYS A 284 -7.91 5.63 20.26
CA LYS A 284 -7.42 5.50 21.65
C LYS A 284 -6.00 5.98 21.84
N CYS A 285 -5.22 6.08 20.77
CA CYS A 285 -3.83 6.52 20.81
C CYS A 285 -3.69 8.03 20.57
N ASP A 286 -2.60 8.60 21.01
CA ASP A 286 -2.33 10.04 20.95
C ASP A 286 -1.42 10.42 19.79
N ALA A 287 -0.56 9.47 19.33
CA ALA A 287 0.29 9.66 18.17
C ALA A 287 0.63 8.32 17.49
N LEU A 288 0.82 8.37 16.16
CA LEU A 288 1.45 7.27 15.42
C LEU A 288 2.97 7.40 15.48
N VAL A 289 3.69 6.27 15.58
CA VAL A 289 5.13 6.19 15.32
C VAL A 289 5.41 5.19 14.20
N LEU A 290 6.13 5.61 13.16
CA LEU A 290 6.45 4.78 11.99
C LEU A 290 7.94 4.97 11.61
N PRO A 291 8.87 4.21 12.25
CA PRO A 291 10.32 4.39 12.10
C PRO A 291 10.89 3.64 10.89
N SER A 292 10.14 3.56 9.80
CA SER A 292 10.50 2.83 8.59
C SER A 292 11.81 3.31 7.97
N ARG A 293 12.51 2.40 7.28
CA ARG A 293 13.72 2.70 6.49
C ARG A 293 13.43 3.00 5.03
N SER A 294 12.26 2.63 4.54
CA SER A 294 11.82 2.91 3.16
C SER A 294 10.32 2.87 3.07
N GLU A 295 9.72 3.87 2.45
CA GLU A 295 8.29 3.96 2.14
C GLU A 295 8.09 4.66 0.79
N ALA A 296 7.05 4.26 0.06
CA ALA A 296 6.58 5.00 -1.11
C ALA A 296 5.49 6.01 -0.72
N GLN A 297 4.46 5.53 -0.03
CA GLN A 297 3.43 6.31 0.68
C GLN A 297 2.71 5.34 1.64
N PRO A 298 3.01 5.39 2.95
CA PRO A 298 2.39 4.47 3.90
C PRO A 298 0.94 4.83 4.17
N LEU A 299 0.01 3.93 3.83
CA LEU A 299 -1.42 4.11 4.07
C LEU A 299 -1.72 4.36 5.55
N VAL A 300 -1.08 3.61 6.45
CA VAL A 300 -1.29 3.74 7.89
C VAL A 300 -0.99 5.15 8.43
N LEU A 301 -0.07 5.88 7.80
CA LEU A 301 0.19 7.28 8.15
C LEU A 301 -1.02 8.15 7.81
N LEU A 302 -1.56 8.01 6.60
CA LEU A 302 -2.74 8.76 6.18
C LEU A 302 -3.98 8.37 7.00
N GLU A 303 -4.16 7.08 7.31
CA GLU A 303 -5.24 6.59 8.18
C GLU A 303 -5.16 7.21 9.58
N ALA A 304 -3.98 7.24 10.18
CA ALA A 304 -3.76 7.85 11.49
C ALA A 304 -4.04 9.36 11.47
N LEU A 305 -3.49 10.08 10.51
CA LEU A 305 -3.72 11.52 10.36
C LEU A 305 -5.19 11.85 10.07
N SER A 306 -5.89 10.99 9.34
CA SER A 306 -7.34 11.11 9.10
C SER A 306 -8.16 11.02 10.39
N THR A 307 -7.68 10.26 11.40
CA THR A 307 -8.29 10.28 12.74
C THR A 307 -7.90 11.50 13.57
N GLY A 308 -7.07 12.37 13.05
CA GLY A 308 -6.61 13.59 13.70
C GLY A 308 -5.38 13.44 14.60
N ILE A 309 -4.78 12.24 14.77
CA ILE A 309 -3.58 12.09 15.59
C ILE A 309 -2.34 12.52 14.82
N PRO A 310 -1.38 13.23 15.49
CA PRO A 310 -0.08 13.52 14.91
C PRO A 310 0.75 12.24 14.74
N ALA A 311 1.84 12.35 13.98
CA ALA A 311 2.73 11.23 13.75
C ALA A 311 4.20 11.59 13.91
N VAL A 312 5.01 10.61 14.34
CA VAL A 312 6.46 10.63 14.22
C VAL A 312 6.86 9.58 13.18
N THR A 313 7.54 10.03 12.15
CA THR A 313 8.04 9.18 11.07
C THR A 313 9.53 9.42 10.86
N THR A 314 10.11 8.81 9.85
CA THR A 314 11.48 9.09 9.44
C THR A 314 11.53 9.90 8.15
N GLU A 315 12.70 10.44 7.85
CA GLU A 315 12.96 11.17 6.61
C GLU A 315 12.85 10.30 5.35
N CYS A 316 12.62 8.98 5.49
CA CYS A 316 12.33 8.10 4.35
C CYS A 316 10.98 8.38 3.69
N ILE A 317 10.06 9.09 4.39
CA ILE A 317 8.80 9.49 3.78
C ILE A 317 9.09 10.49 2.65
N PRO A 318 8.66 10.22 1.42
CA PRO A 318 8.91 11.10 0.29
C PRO A 318 8.39 12.53 0.53
N PRO A 319 9.18 13.58 0.23
CA PRO A 319 8.79 14.97 0.46
C PRO A 319 7.42 15.36 -0.10
N SER A 320 7.05 14.88 -1.30
CA SER A 320 5.77 15.21 -1.94
C SER A 320 4.54 14.70 -1.19
N VAL A 321 4.72 13.68 -0.34
CA VAL A 321 3.62 13.08 0.45
C VAL A 321 3.70 13.41 1.94
N ARG A 322 4.65 14.24 2.35
CA ARG A 322 4.75 14.72 3.73
C ARG A 322 3.60 15.65 4.08
N ILE A 323 3.21 15.61 5.34
CA ILE A 323 2.26 16.55 5.97
C ILE A 323 2.96 17.13 7.20
N PRO A 324 3.79 18.20 7.00
CA PRO A 324 4.62 18.76 8.07
C PRO A 324 3.81 19.31 9.25
N GLU A 325 2.57 19.70 9.00
CA GLU A 325 1.64 20.23 10.02
C GLU A 325 1.27 19.19 11.07
N ALA A 326 1.28 17.90 10.67
CA ALA A 326 0.85 16.77 11.51
C ALA A 326 1.97 15.77 11.79
N CYS A 327 3.16 15.92 11.16
CA CYS A 327 4.22 14.92 11.22
C CYS A 327 5.56 15.53 11.64
N LEU A 328 6.24 14.84 12.54
CA LEU A 328 7.64 15.10 12.87
C LEU A 328 8.52 14.03 12.20
N PHE A 329 9.66 14.44 11.66
CA PHE A 329 10.56 13.56 10.92
C PHE A 329 11.87 13.37 11.68
N ALA A 330 12.22 12.13 11.96
CA ALA A 330 13.51 11.73 12.54
C ALA A 330 14.45 11.22 11.44
N PRO A 331 15.78 11.30 11.62
CA PRO A 331 16.71 10.64 10.71
C PRO A 331 16.46 9.13 10.64
N VAL A 332 16.68 8.54 9.48
CA VAL A 332 16.50 7.09 9.30
C VAL A 332 17.50 6.31 10.17
N ALA A 333 17.03 5.26 10.85
CA ALA A 333 17.82 4.38 11.72
C ALA A 333 18.49 5.10 12.92
N ASP A 334 17.99 6.25 13.34
CA ASP A 334 18.46 6.99 14.51
C ASP A 334 17.45 6.87 15.68
N ALA A 335 17.74 5.99 16.64
CA ALA A 335 16.89 5.79 17.80
C ALA A 335 16.82 7.00 18.73
N ARG A 336 17.93 7.77 18.86
CA ARG A 336 17.95 9.00 19.68
C ARG A 336 17.17 10.12 19.03
N GLY A 337 17.34 10.32 17.72
CA GLY A 337 16.56 11.25 16.93
C GLY A 337 15.08 10.91 16.96
N LEU A 338 14.73 9.63 16.83
CA LEU A 338 13.34 9.15 16.95
C LEU A 338 12.76 9.46 18.33
N ALA A 339 13.47 9.10 19.41
CA ALA A 339 13.02 9.37 20.77
C ALA A 339 12.85 10.88 21.06
N LYS A 340 13.71 11.72 20.48
CA LYS A 340 13.57 13.18 20.57
C LYS A 340 12.26 13.62 19.91
N LYS A 341 11.98 13.16 18.70
CA LYS A 341 10.74 13.50 17.98
C LYS A 341 9.50 12.90 18.67
N MET A 342 9.61 11.73 19.26
CA MET A 342 8.53 11.15 20.10
C MET A 342 8.24 12.03 21.33
N LYS A 343 9.25 12.63 21.98
CA LYS A 343 9.03 13.60 23.07
C LYS A 343 8.42 14.89 22.57
N GLU A 344 8.86 15.40 21.42
CA GLU A 344 8.31 16.63 20.82
C GLU A 344 6.83 16.48 20.47
N VAL A 345 6.42 15.32 19.87
CA VAL A 345 5.03 15.08 19.47
C VAL A 345 4.06 14.97 20.65
N MET A 346 4.54 14.63 21.83
CA MET A 346 3.70 14.58 23.05
C MET A 346 3.10 15.95 23.41
N ASN A 347 3.64 17.03 22.86
CA ASN A 347 3.11 18.39 23.03
C ASN A 347 2.17 18.84 21.89
N ILE A 348 1.91 17.96 20.92
CA ILE A 348 1.01 18.21 19.79
C ILE A 348 -0.32 17.53 20.07
N SER A 349 -1.38 18.30 20.22
CA SER A 349 -2.71 17.75 20.41
C SER A 349 -3.29 17.21 19.09
N PRO A 350 -4.05 16.11 19.14
CA PRO A 350 -4.85 15.70 17.99
C PRO A 350 -5.74 16.84 17.48
N SER A 351 -5.85 16.98 16.15
CA SER A 351 -6.55 18.11 15.52
C SER A 351 -7.40 17.65 14.34
N GLN A 352 -8.57 18.27 14.19
CA GLN A 352 -9.42 18.10 13.01
C GLN A 352 -8.71 18.62 11.75
N GLU A 353 -7.86 19.62 11.85
CA GLU A 353 -7.08 20.17 10.74
C GLU A 353 -6.23 19.10 10.05
N PHE A 354 -5.64 18.15 10.80
CA PHE A 354 -4.86 17.06 10.23
C PHE A 354 -5.73 16.13 9.35
N ALA A 355 -6.94 15.82 9.83
CA ALA A 355 -7.91 15.04 9.07
C ALA A 355 -8.36 15.77 7.80
N GLU A 356 -8.61 17.06 7.86
CA GLU A 356 -8.99 17.88 6.70
C GLU A 356 -7.89 17.97 5.64
N ILE A 357 -6.60 18.01 6.03
CA ILE A 357 -5.48 17.95 5.09
C ILE A 357 -5.49 16.61 4.35
N VAL A 358 -5.67 15.49 5.06
CA VAL A 358 -5.76 14.17 4.44
C VAL A 358 -6.99 14.08 3.52
N GLN A 359 -8.14 14.58 3.94
CA GLN A 359 -9.36 14.59 3.16
C GLN A 359 -9.18 15.30 1.81
N ARG A 360 -8.51 16.46 1.79
CA ARG A 360 -8.20 17.22 0.58
C ARG A 360 -7.19 16.54 -0.35
N LYS A 361 -6.34 15.64 0.18
CA LYS A 361 -5.25 15.00 -0.60
C LYS A 361 -5.55 13.57 -1.02
N ALA A 362 -6.25 12.80 -0.18
CA ALA A 362 -6.32 11.36 -0.27
C ALA A 362 -7.72 10.76 -0.07
N SER A 363 -8.78 11.60 0.04
CA SER A 363 -10.14 11.07 0.14
C SER A 363 -10.56 10.32 -1.13
N PRO A 364 -11.49 9.36 -1.02
CA PRO A 364 -11.97 8.58 -2.16
C PRO A 364 -12.48 9.46 -3.31
N SER A 365 -13.21 10.54 -2.99
CA SER A 365 -13.74 11.47 -4.01
C SER A 365 -12.65 12.16 -4.80
N ILE A 366 -11.65 12.75 -4.11
CA ILE A 366 -10.56 13.52 -4.74
C ILE A 366 -9.69 12.63 -5.62
N VAL A 367 -9.29 11.46 -5.11
CA VAL A 367 -8.44 10.54 -5.89
C VAL A 367 -9.20 9.97 -7.08
N ALA A 368 -10.48 9.63 -6.93
CA ALA A 368 -11.30 9.17 -8.06
C ALA A 368 -11.43 10.25 -9.14
N GLU A 369 -11.64 11.51 -8.77
CA GLU A 369 -11.70 12.65 -9.73
C GLU A 369 -10.39 12.79 -10.49
N GLN A 370 -9.24 12.73 -9.82
CA GLN A 370 -7.93 12.80 -10.46
C GLN A 370 -7.69 11.63 -11.44
N LEU A 371 -8.08 10.41 -11.06
CA LEU A 371 -7.98 9.24 -11.94
C LEU A 371 -8.90 9.39 -13.15
N LEU A 372 -10.15 9.81 -12.97
CA LEU A 372 -11.11 9.99 -14.04
C LEU A 372 -10.69 11.10 -15.01
N GLU A 373 -10.17 12.21 -14.50
CA GLU A 373 -9.60 13.27 -15.34
C GLU A 373 -8.43 12.74 -16.18
N LEU A 374 -7.56 11.90 -15.60
CA LEU A 374 -6.45 11.29 -16.31
C LEU A 374 -6.93 10.30 -17.38
N PHE A 375 -7.93 9.46 -17.07
CA PHE A 375 -8.47 8.46 -17.99
C PHE A 375 -9.26 9.10 -19.15
N SER A 376 -9.87 10.26 -18.95
CA SER A 376 -10.61 10.97 -19.98
C SER A 376 -9.74 11.76 -20.98
N LYS A 377 -8.48 12.06 -20.64
CA LYS A 377 -7.54 12.81 -21.53
C LYS A 377 -6.98 11.98 -22.70
N VAL A 378 -7.50 10.78 -22.96
CA VAL A 378 -7.02 9.85 -23.99
C VAL A 378 -7.50 10.21 -25.41
N GLU A 379 -8.46 11.10 -25.55
CA GLU A 379 -9.09 11.44 -26.85
C GLU A 379 -8.52 12.67 -27.55
N SER A 380 -7.36 13.18 -27.11
CA SER A 380 -6.72 14.33 -27.77
C SER A 380 -5.32 14.05 -28.30
#